data_b6baf9ddf5c2c052f406d261dbbb083b
#
_entry.id   b6baf9ddf5c2c052f406d261dbbb083b
#
_cell.length_a   1.000
_cell.length_b   1.000
_cell.length_c   1.000
_cell.angle_alpha   90.00
_cell.angle_beta   90.00
_cell.angle_gamma   90.00
#
_symmetry.space_group_name_H-M   'P 1'
#
loop_
_entity.id
_entity.type
_entity.pdbx_description
1 polymer ?
#
loop_
_entity_poly.entity_id
_entity_poly.type
_entity_poly.pdbx_seq_one_letter_code
_entity_poly.pdbx_strand_id
1 'polypeptide(L)'
;MSEAADSPKLTVLTEPKVYLVGRQVVNEEIIQEFLSDHKVGQWTTDTEVGAEKLIEVAGRVCYMSFAKPRPGGNHAYIEHILEVGHGSVLEHASFSLLITGVSRALTHELVRHRAGFGYSQLSQRFVDESDC
;
A
#
# COMPACT_ATOMS: atom_id res chain seq x y z
N MET A 1 -45.82 31.10 16.55
CA MET A 1 -44.38 31.17 16.74
C MET A 1 -43.82 30.00 15.96
N SER A 2 -43.22 30.30 14.79
CA SER A 2 -42.60 29.27 13.92
C SER A 2 -41.18 29.07 14.41
N GLU A 3 -40.88 27.89 14.93
CA GLU A 3 -39.50 27.45 15.15
C GLU A 3 -38.81 27.41 13.75
N ALA A 4 -37.86 28.27 13.57
CA ALA A 4 -36.95 28.18 12.43
C ALA A 4 -36.14 26.90 12.61
N ALA A 5 -36.40 25.91 11.76
CA ALA A 5 -35.58 24.70 11.68
C ALA A 5 -34.14 25.15 11.42
N ASP A 6 -33.24 24.84 12.35
CA ASP A 6 -31.80 25.06 12.22
C ASP A 6 -31.31 24.28 10.99
N SER A 7 -30.91 25.02 9.98
CA SER A 7 -30.39 24.39 8.74
C SER A 7 -29.14 23.61 9.07
N PRO A 8 -29.00 22.37 8.59
CA PRO A 8 -27.83 21.56 8.86
C PRO A 8 -26.56 22.30 8.44
N LYS A 9 -25.62 22.40 9.36
CA LYS A 9 -24.36 23.10 9.16
C LYS A 9 -23.47 22.23 8.28
N LEU A 10 -23.37 22.54 6.99
CA LEU A 10 -22.50 21.84 6.07
C LEU A 10 -21.04 21.97 6.51
N THR A 11 -20.38 20.85 6.72
CA THR A 11 -18.94 20.80 6.96
C THR A 11 -18.22 20.73 5.62
N VAL A 12 -17.47 21.79 5.29
CA VAL A 12 -16.66 21.84 4.07
C VAL A 12 -15.25 21.36 4.39
N LEU A 13 -14.83 20.24 3.79
CA LEU A 13 -13.46 19.77 3.86
C LEU A 13 -12.63 20.48 2.79
N THR A 14 -11.62 21.24 3.22
CA THR A 14 -10.77 22.06 2.34
C THR A 14 -9.38 21.47 2.12
N GLU A 15 -9.01 20.47 2.90
CA GLU A 15 -7.69 19.84 2.85
C GLU A 15 -7.80 18.33 2.67
N PRO A 16 -7.04 17.74 1.71
CA PRO A 16 -7.00 16.31 1.56
C PRO A 16 -6.26 15.65 2.73
N LYS A 17 -6.78 14.51 3.17
CA LYS A 17 -6.11 13.64 4.15
C LYS A 17 -6.04 12.22 3.62
N VAL A 18 -4.91 11.56 3.91
CA VAL A 18 -4.66 10.17 3.58
C VAL A 18 -4.38 9.41 4.86
N TYR A 19 -5.10 8.30 5.06
CA TYR A 19 -4.93 7.41 6.20
C TYR A 19 -4.48 6.05 5.68
N LEU A 20 -3.38 5.53 6.20
CA LEU A 20 -2.96 4.15 5.97
C LEU A 20 -3.76 3.23 6.89
N VAL A 21 -4.78 2.55 6.33
CA VAL A 21 -5.70 1.70 7.11
C VAL A 21 -5.39 0.21 7.00
N GLY A 22 -4.59 -0.17 6.02
CA GLY A 22 -4.15 -1.56 5.86
C GLY A 22 -2.77 -1.66 5.27
N ARG A 23 -1.99 -2.61 5.76
CA ARG A 23 -0.64 -2.94 5.27
C ARG A 23 -0.42 -4.44 5.34
N GLN A 24 0.51 -4.92 4.51
CA GLN A 24 0.88 -6.33 4.50
C GLN A 24 1.68 -6.72 5.74
N VAL A 25 1.45 -7.96 6.16
CA VAL A 25 2.27 -8.67 7.14
C VAL A 25 2.89 -9.87 6.44
N VAL A 26 4.17 -10.09 6.66
CA VAL A 26 4.93 -11.20 6.07
C VAL A 26 4.88 -12.40 7.01
N ASN A 27 4.65 -13.59 6.46
CA ASN A 27 4.80 -14.84 7.19
C ASN A 27 6.27 -15.31 7.10
N GLU A 28 7.07 -14.88 8.08
CA GLU A 28 8.51 -15.15 8.09
C GLU A 28 8.82 -16.64 8.27
N GLU A 29 7.98 -17.37 9.00
CA GLU A 29 8.16 -18.83 9.21
C GLU A 29 8.08 -19.57 7.88
N ILE A 30 7.13 -19.24 7.03
CA ILE A 30 6.98 -19.87 5.71
C ILE A 30 8.13 -19.46 4.77
N ILE A 31 8.67 -18.27 4.90
CA ILE A 31 9.87 -17.88 4.14
C ILE A 31 11.06 -18.75 4.58
N GLN A 32 11.25 -18.97 5.87
CA GLN A 32 12.33 -19.84 6.37
C GLN A 32 12.15 -21.32 5.95
N GLU A 33 10.92 -21.82 5.94
CA GLU A 33 10.59 -23.14 5.40
C GLU A 33 11.00 -23.24 3.92
N PHE A 34 10.60 -22.28 3.10
CA PHE A 34 11.01 -22.21 1.69
C PHE A 34 12.53 -22.20 1.51
N LEU A 35 13.26 -21.40 2.29
CA LEU A 35 14.72 -21.32 2.22
C LEU A 35 15.38 -22.67 2.58
N SER A 36 14.83 -23.36 3.59
CA SER A 36 15.27 -24.67 4.03
C SER A 36 15.05 -25.75 2.95
N ASP A 37 13.85 -25.81 2.39
CA ASP A 37 13.47 -26.79 1.37
C ASP A 37 14.33 -26.67 0.11
N HIS A 38 14.67 -25.44 -0.25
CA HIS A 38 15.49 -25.14 -1.43
C HIS A 38 16.99 -25.07 -1.14
N LYS A 39 17.42 -25.25 0.11
CA LYS A 39 18.82 -25.23 0.54
C LYS A 39 19.58 -23.97 0.13
N VAL A 40 18.91 -22.84 0.14
CA VAL A 40 19.47 -21.54 -0.27
C VAL A 40 20.07 -20.74 0.88
N GLY A 41 20.20 -21.35 2.04
CA GLY A 41 20.81 -20.78 3.23
C GLY A 41 19.81 -20.03 4.11
N GLN A 42 20.35 -19.23 5.03
CA GLN A 42 19.54 -18.36 5.89
C GLN A 42 19.54 -16.95 5.31
N TRP A 43 18.38 -16.32 5.37
CA TRP A 43 18.24 -14.93 4.99
C TRP A 43 17.47 -14.17 6.07
N THR A 44 17.93 -12.98 6.36
CA THR A 44 17.28 -12.01 7.22
C THR A 44 17.35 -10.64 6.57
N THR A 45 16.46 -9.76 6.95
CA THR A 45 16.43 -8.37 6.49
C THR A 45 16.36 -7.42 7.68
N ASP A 46 16.82 -6.21 7.50
CA ASP A 46 16.90 -5.15 8.53
C ASP A 46 15.70 -4.21 8.54
N THR A 47 14.71 -4.44 7.68
CA THR A 47 13.45 -3.67 7.71
C THR A 47 12.36 -4.39 8.51
N GLU A 48 11.53 -3.61 9.21
CA GLU A 48 10.30 -4.09 9.86
C GLU A 48 9.04 -3.85 9.00
N VAL A 49 9.20 -3.22 7.83
CA VAL A 49 8.09 -2.92 6.93
C VAL A 49 7.77 -4.11 6.04
N GLY A 50 6.60 -4.75 6.23
CA GLY A 50 6.22 -5.97 5.51
C GLY A 50 6.26 -5.83 3.98
N ALA A 51 5.88 -4.69 3.44
CA ALA A 51 5.94 -4.41 2.00
C ALA A 51 7.39 -4.43 1.48
N GLU A 52 8.32 -3.82 2.19
CA GLU A 52 9.75 -3.81 1.84
C GLU A 52 10.37 -5.21 1.93
N LYS A 53 10.00 -5.99 2.96
CA LYS A 53 10.39 -7.40 3.07
C LYS A 53 9.94 -8.19 1.85
N LEU A 54 8.68 -8.02 1.42
CA LEU A 54 8.15 -8.74 0.26
C LEU A 54 8.80 -8.34 -1.05
N ILE A 55 9.11 -7.06 -1.25
CA ILE A 55 9.87 -6.60 -2.42
C ILE A 55 11.23 -7.29 -2.48
N GLU A 56 11.94 -7.34 -1.36
CA GLU A 56 13.25 -7.99 -1.29
C GLU A 56 13.14 -9.50 -1.54
N VAL A 57 12.17 -10.19 -0.92
CA VAL A 57 11.92 -11.62 -1.15
C VAL A 57 11.63 -11.88 -2.62
N ALA A 58 10.71 -11.13 -3.22
CA ALA A 58 10.33 -11.30 -4.61
C ALA A 58 11.53 -11.14 -5.55
N GLY A 59 12.33 -10.10 -5.35
CA GLY A 59 13.52 -9.90 -6.17
C GLY A 59 14.59 -10.95 -5.97
N ARG A 60 14.78 -11.46 -4.74
CA ARG A 60 15.74 -12.54 -4.46
C ARG A 60 15.30 -13.87 -5.02
N VAL A 61 14.00 -14.18 -5.02
CA VAL A 61 13.47 -15.41 -5.64
C VAL A 61 13.80 -15.46 -7.13
N CYS A 62 13.71 -14.35 -7.85
CA CYS A 62 14.01 -14.30 -9.28
C CYS A 62 15.40 -14.84 -9.65
N TYR A 63 16.36 -14.71 -8.74
CA TYR A 63 17.76 -15.09 -8.96
C TYR A 63 18.29 -16.06 -7.90
N MET A 64 17.43 -16.57 -7.01
CA MET A 64 17.79 -17.40 -5.85
C MET A 64 18.99 -16.81 -5.08
N SER A 65 18.97 -15.50 -4.85
CA SER A 65 20.12 -14.73 -4.35
C SER A 65 20.10 -14.47 -2.84
N PHE A 66 19.41 -15.32 -2.07
CA PHE A 66 19.28 -15.18 -0.61
C PHE A 66 20.62 -15.27 0.14
N ALA A 67 21.53 -16.12 -0.33
CA ALA A 67 22.87 -16.27 0.27
C ALA A 67 23.84 -15.12 -0.04
N LYS A 68 23.40 -14.12 -0.79
CA LYS A 68 24.24 -12.99 -1.22
C LYS A 68 23.67 -11.67 -0.72
N PRO A 69 23.82 -11.34 0.59
CA PRO A 69 23.34 -10.08 1.12
C PRO A 69 24.06 -8.90 0.44
N ARG A 70 23.30 -7.85 0.14
CA ARG A 70 23.87 -6.62 -0.38
C ARG A 70 24.32 -5.74 0.79
N PRO A 71 25.53 -5.16 0.76
CA PRO A 71 25.91 -4.13 1.71
C PRO A 71 24.91 -2.96 1.69
N GLY A 72 24.52 -2.47 2.87
CA GLY A 72 23.53 -1.40 3.03
C GLY A 72 22.07 -1.88 3.23
N GLY A 73 21.87 -3.20 3.38
CA GLY A 73 20.59 -3.77 3.80
C GLY A 73 19.47 -3.67 2.78
N ASN A 74 18.23 -3.72 3.28
CA ASN A 74 17.01 -3.68 2.47
C ASN A 74 16.87 -2.37 1.69
N HIS A 75 17.17 -1.23 2.32
CA HIS A 75 17.11 0.07 1.67
C HIS A 75 17.99 0.11 0.40
N ALA A 76 19.26 -0.27 0.51
CA ALA A 76 20.18 -0.31 -0.63
C ALA A 76 19.75 -1.36 -1.69
N TYR A 77 19.06 -2.42 -1.25
CA TYR A 77 18.50 -3.40 -2.17
C TYR A 77 17.36 -2.78 -3.01
N ILE A 78 16.43 -2.07 -2.38
CA ILE A 78 15.31 -1.41 -3.06
C ILE A 78 15.82 -0.29 -3.98
N GLU A 79 16.76 0.55 -3.53
CA GLU A 79 17.38 1.57 -4.37
C GLU A 79 17.94 0.96 -5.67
N HIS A 80 18.67 -0.15 -5.55
CA HIS A 80 19.18 -0.85 -6.72
C HIS A 80 18.08 -1.37 -7.65
N ILE A 81 16.99 -1.91 -7.11
CA ILE A 81 15.82 -2.34 -7.91
C ILE A 81 15.27 -1.17 -8.73
N LEU A 82 15.20 0.01 -8.14
CA LEU A 82 14.75 1.24 -8.80
C LEU A 82 15.73 1.69 -9.89
N GLU A 83 17.04 1.69 -9.59
CA GLU A 83 18.11 2.07 -10.54
C GLU A 83 18.12 1.20 -11.80
N VAL A 84 17.96 -0.10 -11.63
CA VAL A 84 17.97 -1.05 -12.77
C VAL A 84 16.61 -1.22 -13.44
N GLY A 85 15.58 -0.53 -12.96
CA GLY A 85 14.24 -0.55 -13.55
C GLY A 85 13.47 -1.86 -13.38
N HIS A 86 13.78 -2.67 -12.38
CA HIS A 86 13.07 -3.91 -12.08
C HIS A 86 11.76 -3.65 -11.31
N GLY A 87 10.89 -2.79 -11.87
CA GLY A 87 9.69 -2.30 -11.21
C GLY A 87 8.67 -3.37 -10.86
N SER A 88 8.66 -4.52 -11.55
CA SER A 88 7.68 -5.58 -11.31
C SER A 88 7.73 -6.16 -9.89
N VAL A 89 8.89 -6.16 -9.22
CA VAL A 89 8.99 -6.64 -7.84
C VAL A 89 8.33 -5.70 -6.84
N LEU A 90 8.19 -4.40 -7.19
CA LEU A 90 7.50 -3.42 -6.36
C LEU A 90 5.99 -3.67 -6.28
N GLU A 91 5.41 -4.38 -7.26
CA GLU A 91 3.99 -4.72 -7.31
C GLU A 91 3.59 -5.72 -6.20
N HIS A 92 4.55 -6.37 -5.55
CA HIS A 92 4.30 -7.20 -4.38
C HIS A 92 3.95 -6.39 -3.12
N ALA A 93 4.25 -5.08 -3.11
CA ALA A 93 3.82 -4.19 -2.04
C ALA A 93 2.39 -3.72 -2.25
N SER A 94 1.52 -3.88 -1.26
CA SER A 94 0.16 -3.35 -1.31
C SER A 94 -0.23 -2.65 -0.02
N PHE A 95 -1.06 -1.62 -0.17
CA PHE A 95 -1.55 -0.79 0.93
C PHE A 95 -3.02 -0.51 0.75
N SER A 96 -3.76 -0.38 1.85
CA SER A 96 -5.12 0.14 1.83
C SER A 96 -5.12 1.54 2.40
N LEU A 97 -5.60 2.50 1.61
CA LEU A 97 -5.64 3.91 1.96
C LEU A 97 -7.07 4.40 2.04
N LEU A 98 -7.39 5.19 3.06
CA LEU A 98 -8.60 5.98 3.13
C LEU A 98 -8.25 7.43 2.81
N ILE A 99 -8.91 8.01 1.82
CA ILE A 99 -8.65 9.37 1.34
C ILE A 99 -9.90 10.20 1.54
N THR A 100 -9.76 11.36 2.17
CA THR A 100 -10.85 12.31 2.42
C THR A 100 -10.46 13.72 1.96
N GLY A 101 -11.44 14.62 1.86
CA GLY A 101 -11.20 16.00 1.47
C GLY A 101 -10.81 16.19 0.00
N VAL A 102 -11.18 15.25 -0.85
CA VAL A 102 -10.91 15.29 -2.29
C VAL A 102 -12.21 15.43 -3.09
N SER A 103 -12.15 16.06 -4.25
CA SER A 103 -13.29 16.28 -5.11
C SER A 103 -13.69 15.00 -5.89
N ARG A 104 -14.96 14.94 -6.31
CA ARG A 104 -15.43 13.89 -7.25
C ARG A 104 -14.69 13.94 -8.59
N ALA A 105 -14.25 15.11 -9.03
CA ALA A 105 -13.45 15.21 -10.25
C ALA A 105 -12.13 14.43 -10.13
N LEU A 106 -11.44 14.54 -9.01
CA LEU A 106 -10.22 13.78 -8.76
C LEU A 106 -10.49 12.27 -8.72
N THR A 107 -11.52 11.84 -7.98
CA THR A 107 -11.82 10.40 -7.87
C THR A 107 -12.29 9.83 -9.20
N HIS A 108 -12.98 10.62 -10.03
CA HIS A 108 -13.39 10.22 -11.37
C HIS A 108 -12.21 9.92 -12.30
N GLU A 109 -11.14 10.71 -12.21
CA GLU A 109 -9.89 10.44 -12.93
C GLU A 109 -9.11 9.27 -12.31
N LEU A 110 -9.03 9.20 -10.98
CA LEU A 110 -8.28 8.17 -10.28
C LEU A 110 -8.79 6.74 -10.57
N VAL A 111 -10.13 6.53 -10.59
CA VAL A 111 -10.72 5.21 -10.82
C VAL A 111 -10.48 4.65 -12.23
N ARG A 112 -9.95 5.44 -13.14
CA ARG A 112 -9.57 4.99 -14.49
C ARG A 112 -8.23 4.24 -14.50
N HIS A 113 -7.40 4.43 -13.49
CA HIS A 113 -6.14 3.70 -13.31
C HIS A 113 -6.40 2.39 -12.58
N ARG A 114 -6.80 1.36 -13.32
CA ARG A 114 -7.31 0.11 -12.75
C ARG A 114 -6.25 -0.94 -12.44
N ALA A 115 -5.13 -0.91 -13.15
CA ALA A 115 -4.08 -1.89 -12.95
C ALA A 115 -3.48 -1.79 -11.54
N GLY A 116 -3.62 -2.86 -10.75
CA GLY A 116 -3.12 -2.92 -9.37
C GLY A 116 -3.96 -2.18 -8.32
N PHE A 117 -5.14 -1.63 -8.69
CA PHE A 117 -5.99 -0.87 -7.77
C PHE A 117 -7.38 -1.48 -7.60
N GLY A 118 -7.87 -1.44 -6.35
CA GLY A 118 -9.27 -1.62 -6.01
C GLY A 118 -9.82 -0.32 -5.41
N TYR A 119 -11.04 0.06 -5.79
CA TYR A 119 -11.65 1.30 -5.33
C TYR A 119 -13.00 1.06 -4.67
N SER A 120 -13.22 1.73 -3.55
CA SER A 120 -14.52 1.91 -2.92
C SER A 120 -14.72 3.39 -2.64
N GLN A 121 -15.89 3.91 -2.98
CA GLN A 121 -16.19 5.33 -2.87
C GLN A 121 -17.54 5.54 -2.22
N LEU A 122 -17.66 6.59 -1.40
CA LEU A 122 -18.90 7.00 -0.77
C LEU A 122 -20.00 7.18 -1.83
N SER A 123 -21.15 6.55 -1.60
CA SER A 123 -22.26 6.59 -2.53
C SER A 123 -23.12 7.84 -2.29
N GLN A 124 -23.18 8.74 -3.26
CA GLN A 124 -24.10 9.88 -3.24
C GLN A 124 -25.58 9.50 -3.48
N ARG A 125 -25.86 8.23 -3.76
CA ARG A 125 -27.24 7.75 -3.94
C ARG A 125 -27.86 7.23 -2.66
N PHE A 126 -27.03 6.77 -1.71
CA PHE A 126 -27.48 6.07 -0.51
C PHE A 126 -27.01 6.74 0.80
N VAL A 127 -26.10 7.68 0.71
CA VAL A 127 -25.58 8.42 1.86
C VAL A 127 -25.95 9.90 1.70
N ASP A 128 -26.63 10.43 2.69
CA ASP A 128 -26.88 11.86 2.80
C ASP A 128 -25.63 12.51 3.41
N GLU A 129 -24.95 13.35 2.63
CA GLU A 129 -23.72 14.00 3.07
C GLU A 129 -23.99 15.09 4.12
N SER A 130 -25.26 15.47 4.36
CA SER A 130 -25.63 16.38 5.44
C SER A 130 -25.52 15.75 6.82
N ASP A 131 -25.53 14.41 6.89
CA ASP A 131 -25.43 13.65 8.12
C ASP A 131 -23.98 13.18 8.45
N CYS A 132 -22.99 13.56 7.66
CA CYS A 132 -21.60 13.15 7.78
C CYS A 132 -20.68 14.22 8.37
#